data_b34cab5e889d5d4fd2e27cb9936627d9
#
_entry.id   b34cab5e889d5d4fd2e27cb9936627d9
#
_cell.length_a   1.000
_cell.length_b   1.000
_cell.length_c   1.000
_cell.angle_alpha   90.00
_cell.angle_beta   90.00
_cell.angle_gamma   90.00
#
_symmetry.space_group_name_H-M   'P 1'
#
loop_
_entity.id
_entity.type
_entity.pdbx_description
1 polymer ?
#
loop_
_entity_poly.entity_id
_entity_poly.type
_entity_poly.pdbx_seq_one_letter_code
_entity_poly.pdbx_strand_id
1 'polypeptide(L)'
;KYPWLFLDKVRGIYPGKSVRVIKNFTYNEHFFPAHFPEDPSVPGFLQIETCMQAFLLTFLSLDEYKRRETADRSLMNVQLRRKIIPGETLEIFAFLDRFSRGVAKGRVESYVNGEQAISFEVTAVVVGELDMFKPKN
;
A
#
# COMPACT_ATOMS: atom_id res chain seq x y z
N LYS A 1 -12.30 -5.85 -2.15
CA LYS A 1 -11.54 -5.24 -1.08
C LYS A 1 -11.23 -6.19 0.02
N TYR A 2 -12.25 -6.72 0.62
CA TYR A 2 -12.07 -7.90 1.42
C TYR A 2 -11.95 -9.04 0.44
N PRO A 3 -11.16 -9.95 0.62
CA PRO A 3 -10.17 -10.28 1.62
C PRO A 3 -8.79 -9.67 1.32
N TRP A 4 -8.73 -8.63 0.53
CA TRP A 4 -7.48 -8.06 0.06
C TRP A 4 -6.93 -6.97 0.97
N LEU A 5 -7.64 -6.67 2.07
CA LEU A 5 -7.19 -5.67 3.02
C LEU A 5 -6.25 -6.32 4.01
N PHE A 6 -4.98 -5.98 3.94
CA PHE A 6 -3.95 -6.56 4.81
C PHE A 6 -3.58 -5.69 6.00
N LEU A 7 -4.19 -4.51 6.11
CA LEU A 7 -3.81 -3.58 7.18
C LEU A 7 -4.51 -3.91 8.47
N ASP A 8 -3.78 -3.87 9.59
CA ASP A 8 -4.35 -4.18 10.89
C ASP A 8 -4.87 -2.96 11.62
N LYS A 9 -4.19 -1.82 11.49
CA LYS A 9 -4.57 -0.65 12.23
C LYS A 9 -4.13 0.61 11.50
N VAL A 10 -5.03 1.57 11.42
CA VAL A 10 -4.70 2.88 10.90
C VAL A 10 -4.38 3.79 12.08
N ARG A 11 -3.14 4.28 12.15
CA ARG A 11 -2.70 5.14 13.24
C ARG A 11 -3.05 6.59 13.04
N GLY A 12 -3.11 7.02 11.80
CA GLY A 12 -3.49 8.38 11.51
C GLY A 12 -3.76 8.55 10.04
N ILE A 13 -4.75 9.38 9.72
CA ILE A 13 -5.09 9.73 8.35
C ILE A 13 -5.22 11.24 8.26
N TYR A 14 -4.56 11.80 7.25
CA TYR A 14 -4.80 13.17 6.80
C TYR A 14 -5.32 13.04 5.37
N PRO A 15 -6.67 13.01 5.19
CA PRO A 15 -7.25 12.73 3.88
C PRO A 15 -6.70 13.63 2.79
N GLY A 16 -6.31 13.04 1.68
CA GLY A 16 -5.71 13.77 0.59
C GLY A 16 -4.25 14.12 0.78
N LYS A 17 -3.63 13.67 1.88
CA LYS A 17 -2.23 14.02 2.16
C LYS A 17 -1.37 12.84 2.57
N SER A 18 -1.72 12.17 3.66
CA SER A 18 -0.86 11.10 4.15
C SER A 18 -1.63 10.16 5.06
N VAL A 19 -1.03 8.99 5.28
CA VAL A 19 -1.60 8.01 6.19
C VAL A 19 -0.47 7.23 6.85
N ARG A 20 -0.71 6.82 8.09
CA ARG A 20 0.21 5.98 8.86
C ARG A 20 -0.56 4.76 9.31
N VAL A 21 -0.07 3.59 8.92
CA VAL A 21 -0.76 2.34 9.25
C VAL A 21 0.21 1.31 9.81
N ILE A 22 -0.37 0.33 10.47
CA ILE A 22 0.38 -0.76 11.10
C ILE A 22 -0.07 -2.08 10.50
N LYS A 23 0.87 -2.94 10.21
CA LYS A 23 0.59 -4.33 9.83
C LYS A 23 1.44 -5.24 10.70
N ASN A 24 0.79 -6.13 11.42
CA ASN A 24 1.46 -7.14 12.24
C ASN A 24 1.53 -8.44 11.45
N PHE A 25 2.73 -8.98 11.28
CA PHE A 25 2.91 -10.25 10.60
C PHE A 25 3.07 -11.34 11.65
N THR A 26 2.22 -12.36 11.59
CA THR A 26 2.22 -13.44 12.57
C THR A 26 2.49 -14.78 11.91
N TYR A 27 2.83 -15.76 12.73
CA TYR A 27 3.05 -17.12 12.22
C TYR A 27 1.77 -17.73 11.67
N ASN A 28 0.62 -17.21 12.05
CA ASN A 28 -0.67 -17.76 11.62
C ASN A 28 -1.08 -17.33 10.21
N GLU A 29 -0.32 -16.43 9.59
CA GLU A 29 -0.67 -16.01 8.26
C GLU A 29 -0.36 -17.12 7.27
N HIS A 30 -1.28 -17.34 6.34
CA HIS A 30 -1.26 -18.53 5.50
C HIS A 30 -0.02 -18.66 4.60
N PHE A 31 0.64 -17.55 4.28
CA PHE A 31 1.79 -17.62 3.38
C PHE A 31 3.06 -18.14 4.06
N PHE A 32 3.16 -18.02 5.38
CA PHE A 32 4.37 -18.46 6.06
C PHE A 32 4.62 -19.96 5.95
N PRO A 33 3.61 -20.83 6.13
CA PRO A 33 3.86 -22.26 5.99
C PRO A 33 4.31 -22.68 4.59
N ALA A 34 3.90 -21.94 3.57
CA ALA A 34 4.20 -22.28 2.18
C ALA A 34 5.47 -21.61 1.66
N HIS A 35 5.94 -20.55 2.30
CA HIS A 35 7.05 -19.74 1.81
C HIS A 35 8.24 -19.89 2.74
N PHE A 36 9.19 -20.77 2.33
CA PHE A 36 10.42 -21.05 3.07
C PHE A 36 10.16 -21.50 4.50
N PRO A 37 9.66 -22.74 4.70
CA PRO A 37 9.34 -23.23 6.05
C PRO A 37 10.49 -23.11 7.05
N GLU A 38 11.75 -23.20 6.58
CA GLU A 38 12.91 -23.13 7.46
C GLU A 38 13.43 -21.71 7.66
N ASP A 39 12.95 -20.77 6.84
CA ASP A 39 13.35 -19.38 6.93
C ASP A 39 12.15 -18.53 6.51
N PRO A 40 11.13 -18.49 7.35
CA PRO A 40 9.90 -17.80 6.98
C PRO A 40 10.17 -16.30 6.83
N SER A 41 9.64 -15.75 5.75
CA SER A 41 9.70 -14.31 5.54
C SER A 41 8.50 -13.90 4.72
N VAL A 42 8.14 -12.62 4.80
CA VAL A 42 7.03 -12.10 4.02
C VAL A 42 7.47 -11.95 2.57
N PRO A 43 6.76 -12.58 1.62
CA PRO A 43 7.11 -12.41 0.22
C PRO A 43 7.12 -10.94 -0.19
N GLY A 44 8.05 -10.58 -1.07
CA GLY A 44 8.20 -9.19 -1.49
C GLY A 44 6.92 -8.61 -2.07
N PHE A 45 6.18 -9.41 -2.87
CA PHE A 45 4.95 -8.90 -3.48
C PHE A 45 3.88 -8.58 -2.43
N LEU A 46 3.87 -9.32 -1.31
CA LEU A 46 2.91 -9.03 -0.24
C LEU A 46 3.30 -7.76 0.52
N GLN A 47 4.59 -7.51 0.68
CA GLN A 47 5.04 -6.25 1.27
C GLN A 47 4.59 -5.09 0.40
N ILE A 48 4.77 -5.21 -0.90
CA ILE A 48 4.36 -4.16 -1.84
C ILE A 48 2.86 -3.97 -1.79
N GLU A 49 2.09 -5.06 -1.81
CA GLU A 49 0.64 -4.94 -1.79
C GLU A 49 0.14 -4.30 -0.50
N THR A 50 0.73 -4.66 0.64
CA THR A 50 0.37 -4.05 1.91
C THR A 50 0.62 -2.55 1.88
N CYS A 51 1.78 -2.15 1.38
CA CYS A 51 2.13 -0.73 1.27
C CYS A 51 1.22 0.00 0.28
N MET A 52 0.84 -0.67 -0.81
CA MET A 52 -0.08 -0.07 -1.77
C MET A 52 -1.44 0.20 -1.15
N GLN A 53 -1.94 -0.71 -0.32
CA GLN A 53 -3.22 -0.49 0.34
C GLN A 53 -3.15 0.74 1.25
N ALA A 54 -2.03 0.93 1.93
CA ALA A 54 -1.84 2.13 2.72
C ALA A 54 -1.88 3.38 1.85
N PHE A 55 -1.19 3.33 0.70
CA PHE A 55 -1.17 4.48 -0.20
C PHE A 55 -2.58 4.82 -0.71
N LEU A 56 -3.36 3.82 -1.08
CA LEU A 56 -4.70 4.07 -1.59
C LEU A 56 -5.57 4.79 -0.56
N LEU A 57 -5.34 4.56 0.71
CA LEU A 57 -6.10 5.24 1.76
C LEU A 57 -5.88 6.75 1.76
N THR A 58 -4.76 7.23 1.22
CA THR A 58 -4.50 8.68 1.25
C THR A 58 -5.55 9.45 0.49
N PHE A 59 -6.12 8.89 -0.57
CA PHE A 59 -7.15 9.59 -1.33
C PHE A 59 -8.50 8.87 -1.30
N LEU A 60 -8.54 7.56 -1.11
CA LEU A 60 -9.81 6.86 -0.99
C LEU A 60 -10.51 7.18 0.33
N SER A 61 -9.80 7.77 1.28
CA SER A 61 -10.42 8.25 2.52
C SER A 61 -11.22 9.53 2.33
N LEU A 62 -11.06 10.20 1.19
CA LEU A 62 -11.89 11.36 0.86
C LEU A 62 -13.30 10.88 0.54
N ASP A 63 -14.30 11.65 0.98
CA ASP A 63 -15.70 11.24 0.84
C ASP A 63 -16.08 10.93 -0.60
N GLU A 64 -15.61 11.73 -1.55
CA GLU A 64 -15.96 11.53 -2.95
C GLU A 64 -15.33 10.28 -3.56
N TYR A 65 -14.35 9.67 -2.90
CA TYR A 65 -13.63 8.52 -3.47
C TYR A 65 -13.76 7.25 -2.67
N LYS A 66 -14.52 7.25 -1.59
CA LYS A 66 -14.59 6.12 -0.66
C LYS A 66 -14.86 4.78 -1.32
N ARG A 67 -15.69 4.75 -2.35
CA ARG A 67 -16.10 3.51 -2.99
C ARG A 67 -15.57 3.39 -4.41
N ARG A 68 -14.62 4.22 -4.76
CA ARG A 68 -14.05 4.16 -6.09
C ARG A 68 -13.02 3.04 -6.15
N GLU A 69 -12.84 2.51 -7.32
CA GLU A 69 -11.82 1.49 -7.56
C GLU A 69 -10.64 2.11 -8.25
N THR A 70 -9.48 1.49 -8.05
CA THR A 70 -8.29 1.92 -8.78
C THR A 70 -8.03 0.94 -9.90
N ALA A 71 -7.51 1.44 -11.02
CA ALA A 71 -7.22 0.62 -12.18
C ALA A 71 -5.73 0.35 -12.28
N ASP A 72 -5.00 1.21 -12.92
CA ASP A 72 -3.59 0.99 -13.17
C ASP A 72 -2.74 1.50 -12.03
N ARG A 73 -1.68 0.75 -11.73
CA ARG A 73 -0.70 1.15 -10.73
C ARG A 73 0.69 0.92 -11.30
N SER A 74 1.56 1.86 -11.11
CA SER A 74 2.95 1.68 -11.49
C SER A 74 3.84 2.10 -10.34
N LEU A 75 4.92 1.36 -10.16
CA LEU A 75 5.87 1.59 -9.09
C LEU A 75 7.22 1.93 -9.69
N MET A 76 7.93 2.84 -9.01
CA MET A 76 9.27 3.25 -9.41
C MET A 76 10.17 3.26 -8.19
N ASN A 77 11.44 2.99 -8.42
CA ASN A 77 12.46 3.07 -7.38
C ASN A 77 12.13 2.20 -6.17
N VAL A 78 11.66 0.98 -6.46
CA VAL A 78 11.34 0.03 -5.40
C VAL A 78 12.64 -0.45 -4.76
N GLN A 79 12.71 -0.31 -3.43
CA GLN A 79 13.87 -0.76 -2.68
C GLN A 79 13.42 -1.64 -1.53
N LEU A 80 13.89 -2.88 -1.54
CA LEU A 80 13.65 -3.84 -0.47
C LEU A 80 14.93 -3.92 0.35
N ARG A 81 14.93 -3.31 1.53
CA ARG A 81 16.15 -3.16 2.31
C ARG A 81 16.34 -4.21 3.38
N ARG A 82 15.25 -4.83 3.82
CA ARG A 82 15.34 -5.94 4.75
C ARG A 82 14.09 -6.80 4.60
N LYS A 83 14.21 -8.08 4.93
CA LYS A 83 13.06 -8.96 4.93
C LYS A 83 12.28 -8.80 6.23
N ILE A 84 11.03 -9.19 6.19
CA ILE A 84 10.14 -9.16 7.34
C ILE A 84 9.84 -10.60 7.73
N ILE A 85 9.95 -10.90 9.02
CA ILE A 85 9.72 -12.25 9.51
C ILE A 85 8.53 -12.27 10.48
N PRO A 86 7.99 -13.45 10.79
CA PRO A 86 6.87 -13.55 11.72
C PRO A 86 7.20 -12.91 13.06
N GLY A 87 6.21 -12.24 13.63
CA GLY A 87 6.37 -11.54 14.89
C GLY A 87 6.74 -10.09 14.76
N GLU A 88 7.13 -9.66 13.56
CA GLU A 88 7.51 -8.25 13.34
C GLU A 88 6.32 -7.41 12.93
N THR A 89 6.39 -6.14 13.29
CA THR A 89 5.36 -5.16 12.97
C THR A 89 5.92 -4.17 11.96
N LEU A 90 5.18 -4.02 10.86
CA LEU A 90 5.56 -3.07 9.82
C LEU A 90 4.77 -1.78 10.03
N GLU A 91 5.50 -0.68 10.13
CA GLU A 91 4.91 0.65 10.21
C GLU A 91 5.04 1.29 8.84
N ILE A 92 3.93 1.73 8.27
CA ILE A 92 3.89 2.22 6.89
C ILE A 92 3.46 3.67 6.88
N PHE A 93 4.23 4.48 6.18
CA PHE A 93 3.91 5.89 5.95
C PHE A 93 3.69 6.08 4.46
N ALA A 94 2.51 6.52 4.08
CA ALA A 94 2.19 6.79 2.68
C ALA A 94 1.87 8.27 2.53
N PHE A 95 2.40 8.85 1.47
CA PHE A 95 2.28 10.28 1.20
C PHE A 95 1.70 10.49 -0.19
N LEU A 96 0.67 11.29 -0.27
CA LEU A 96 0.08 11.68 -1.55
C LEU A 96 0.67 13.02 -1.95
N ASP A 97 1.53 12.99 -2.95
CA ASP A 97 2.22 14.20 -3.40
C ASP A 97 1.39 14.99 -4.39
N ARG A 98 0.57 14.30 -5.18
CA ARG A 98 -0.24 14.95 -6.20
C ARG A 98 -1.46 14.09 -6.52
N PHE A 99 -2.62 14.73 -6.58
CA PHE A 99 -3.85 14.04 -6.97
C PHE A 99 -4.62 14.96 -7.90
N SER A 100 -4.70 14.58 -9.17
CA SER A 100 -5.30 15.43 -10.18
C SER A 100 -5.91 14.55 -11.26
N ARG A 101 -7.16 14.82 -11.62
CA ARG A 101 -7.86 14.12 -12.70
C ARG A 101 -7.86 12.60 -12.52
N GLY A 102 -8.01 12.17 -11.29
CA GLY A 102 -8.05 10.74 -11.00
C GLY A 102 -6.70 10.06 -10.99
N VAL A 103 -5.60 10.80 -11.14
CA VAL A 103 -4.24 10.25 -11.09
C VAL A 103 -3.61 10.66 -9.78
N ALA A 104 -3.24 9.66 -8.97
CA ALA A 104 -2.61 9.87 -7.68
C ALA A 104 -1.14 9.50 -7.77
N LYS A 105 -0.27 10.41 -7.37
CA LYS A 105 1.17 10.17 -7.32
C LYS A 105 1.68 10.40 -5.92
N GLY A 106 2.55 9.53 -5.47
CA GLY A 106 3.11 9.68 -4.15
C GLY A 106 4.20 8.68 -3.88
N ARG A 107 4.42 8.46 -2.59
CA ARG A 107 5.48 7.57 -2.16
C ARG A 107 5.10 6.85 -0.88
N VAL A 108 5.77 5.74 -0.65
CA VAL A 108 5.55 4.94 0.54
C VAL A 108 6.89 4.59 1.15
N GLU A 109 6.96 4.66 2.47
CA GLU A 109 8.11 4.22 3.26
C GLU A 109 7.59 3.33 4.36
N SER A 110 8.35 2.29 4.68
CA SER A 110 7.94 1.40 5.75
C SER A 110 9.13 1.01 6.61
N TYR A 111 8.85 0.71 7.86
CA TYR A 111 9.89 0.49 8.86
C TYR A 111 9.52 -0.66 9.79
N VAL A 112 10.53 -1.42 10.19
CA VAL A 112 10.42 -2.40 11.25
C VAL A 112 11.43 -2.01 12.31
N ASN A 113 10.95 -1.69 13.52
CA ASN A 113 11.81 -1.26 14.62
C ASN A 113 12.76 -0.13 14.21
N GLY A 114 12.25 0.81 13.41
CA GLY A 114 13.05 1.95 12.98
C GLY A 114 13.94 1.70 11.79
N GLU A 115 14.05 0.47 11.32
CA GLU A 115 14.83 0.15 10.11
C GLU A 115 13.94 0.16 8.89
N GLN A 116 14.34 0.85 7.85
CA GLN A 116 13.55 0.90 6.62
C GLN A 116 13.47 -0.49 5.99
N ALA A 117 12.26 -0.92 5.67
CA ALA A 117 12.03 -2.22 5.07
C ALA A 117 11.83 -2.11 3.57
N ILE A 118 10.80 -1.39 3.14
CA ILE A 118 10.55 -1.20 1.72
C ILE A 118 10.14 0.25 1.48
N SER A 119 10.54 0.77 0.33
CA SER A 119 10.11 2.09 -0.11
C SER A 119 9.93 2.10 -1.61
N PHE A 120 9.04 2.96 -2.10
CA PHE A 120 8.85 3.12 -3.53
C PHE A 120 8.05 4.38 -3.82
N GLU A 121 8.06 4.77 -5.08
CA GLU A 121 7.20 5.81 -5.62
C GLU A 121 6.07 5.11 -6.37
N VAL A 122 4.90 5.73 -6.39
CA VAL A 122 3.71 5.07 -6.93
C VAL A 122 2.86 6.05 -7.70
N THR A 123 2.25 5.54 -8.76
CA THR A 123 1.19 6.22 -9.49
C THR A 123 0.01 5.28 -9.54
N ALA A 124 -1.16 5.77 -9.12
CA ALA A 124 -2.40 5.00 -9.15
C ALA A 124 -3.48 5.81 -9.85
N VAL A 125 -4.44 5.12 -10.45
CA VAL A 125 -5.49 5.74 -11.22
C VAL A 125 -6.85 5.31 -10.69
N VAL A 126 -7.73 6.28 -10.47
CA VAL A 126 -9.08 6.02 -9.98
C VAL A 126 -10.00 5.74 -11.17
N VAL A 127 -10.69 4.61 -11.10
CA VAL A 127 -11.60 4.22 -12.17
C VAL A 127 -12.75 5.24 -12.27
N GLY A 128 -13.06 5.62 -13.49
CA GLY A 128 -14.14 6.57 -13.74
C GLY A 128 -13.69 8.01 -13.88
N GLU A 129 -12.52 8.35 -13.31
CA GLU A 129 -11.98 9.70 -13.45
C GLU A 129 -11.26 9.88 -14.77
N LEU A 130 -11.09 8.79 -15.52
CA LEU A 130 -10.41 8.84 -16.80
C LEU A 130 -11.38 8.90 -17.97
N ASP A 131 -12.60 9.30 -17.72
CA ASP A 131 -13.60 9.38 -18.80
C ASP A 131 -13.14 10.24 -19.96
N MET A 132 -12.31 11.24 -19.67
CA MET A 132 -11.78 12.11 -20.70
C MET A 132 -10.88 11.37 -21.69
N PHE A 133 -10.40 10.19 -21.33
CA PHE A 133 -9.53 9.39 -22.19
C PHE A 133 -10.28 8.27 -22.89
N LYS A 134 -11.59 8.16 -22.68
CA LYS A 134 -12.38 7.14 -23.32
C LYS A 134 -12.88 7.64 -24.67
N PRO A 135 -13.02 6.75 -25.65
CA PRO A 135 -13.61 7.16 -26.92
C PRO A 135 -15.00 7.70 -26.70
N LYS A 136 -15.34 8.74 -27.40
CA LYS A 136 -16.69 9.29 -27.33
C LYS A 136 -17.58 8.52 -28.28
N ASN A 137 -18.75 8.22 -27.83
CA ASN A 137 -19.73 7.51 -28.65
C ASN A 137 -20.63 8.48 -29.39
#